data_5b8a8cdd4cc0f546b42e94883f7ab641
#
_entry.id   5b8a8cdd4cc0f546b42e94883f7ab641
#
_cell.length_a   1.000
_cell.length_b   1.000
_cell.length_c   1.000
_cell.angle_alpha   90.00
_cell.angle_beta   90.00
_cell.angle_gamma   90.00
#
_symmetry.space_group_name_H-M   'P 1'
#
loop_
_entity.id
_entity.type
_entity.pdbx_description
1 polymer ?
#
loop_
_entity_poly.entity_id
_entity_poly.type
_entity_poly.pdbx_seq_one_letter_code
_entity_poly.pdbx_strand_id
1 'polypeptide(L)'
;MGLSFSNKDRLKDISARWYQSGAYPVQSLNYTYNELASAEKDALIFTDVNWTLFGSYLLQYGKGLFNDKKVILSGLILPSFSMNRLTEELGIPEFKDTDPEFYKSKTPTATFANEIKKRIEHIAKYTNRPIYISVSTNEAVKDLLKDHLYTEGLLMRYSAKPYDNLAVMRRNYENTYLLDYLYESFYPETLTNV
;
A
#
# COMPACT_ATOMS: atom_id res chain seq x y z
N MET A 1 3.82 -0.75 -20.03
CA MET A 1 2.38 -0.62 -20.27
C MET A 1 1.77 0.03 -19.03
N GLY A 2 1.52 1.35 -19.08
CA GLY A 2 0.78 2.02 -18.02
C GLY A 2 -0.68 1.59 -18.09
N LEU A 3 -1.15 0.87 -17.09
CA LEU A 3 -2.59 0.68 -16.92
C LEU A 3 -3.21 2.06 -16.67
N SER A 4 -3.73 2.65 -17.72
CA SER A 4 -4.52 3.87 -17.61
C SER A 4 -5.75 3.52 -16.77
N PHE A 5 -5.81 4.01 -15.55
CA PHE A 5 -6.97 3.89 -14.64
C PHE A 5 -8.21 4.65 -15.13
N SER A 6 -8.22 5.04 -16.42
CA SER A 6 -9.33 5.77 -17.03
C SER A 6 -10.58 4.91 -17.26
N ASN A 7 -10.50 3.58 -17.08
CA ASN A 7 -11.66 2.69 -17.25
C ASN A 7 -11.88 1.83 -16.00
N LYS A 8 -12.53 2.43 -14.99
CA LYS A 8 -12.88 1.75 -13.75
C LYS A 8 -13.77 0.51 -13.98
N ASP A 9 -14.64 0.55 -14.99
CA ASP A 9 -15.54 -0.57 -15.29
C ASP A 9 -14.75 -1.79 -15.82
N ARG A 10 -13.76 -1.54 -16.68
CA ARG A 10 -12.88 -2.60 -17.18
C ARG A 10 -12.02 -3.19 -16.07
N LEU A 11 -11.51 -2.35 -15.16
CA LEU A 11 -10.74 -2.83 -14.00
C LEU A 11 -11.61 -3.69 -13.09
N LYS A 12 -12.86 -3.28 -12.85
CA LYS A 12 -13.84 -4.05 -12.07
C LYS A 12 -14.15 -5.40 -12.73
N ASP A 13 -14.44 -5.43 -14.03
CA ASP A 13 -14.72 -6.67 -14.77
C ASP A 13 -13.52 -7.64 -14.72
N ILE A 14 -12.31 -7.16 -15.00
CA ILE A 14 -11.09 -7.98 -14.95
C ILE A 14 -10.85 -8.51 -13.54
N SER A 15 -10.97 -7.67 -12.52
CA SER A 15 -10.76 -8.07 -11.13
C SER A 15 -11.79 -9.09 -10.66
N ALA A 16 -13.05 -8.94 -11.04
CA ALA A 16 -14.11 -9.89 -10.73
C ALA A 16 -13.85 -11.26 -11.36
N ARG A 17 -13.49 -11.29 -12.64
CA ARG A 17 -13.17 -12.56 -13.34
C ARG A 17 -11.93 -13.22 -12.77
N TRP A 18 -10.89 -12.44 -12.47
CA TRP A 18 -9.67 -12.98 -11.87
C TRP A 18 -9.94 -13.55 -10.48
N TYR A 19 -10.71 -12.84 -9.65
CA TYR A 19 -11.14 -13.36 -8.36
C TYR A 19 -11.91 -14.69 -8.51
N GLN A 20 -12.88 -14.74 -9.42
CA GLN A 20 -13.71 -15.94 -9.66
C GLN A 20 -12.92 -17.14 -10.20
N SER A 21 -11.84 -16.88 -10.94
CA SER A 21 -10.99 -17.94 -11.48
C SER A 21 -10.22 -18.72 -10.41
N GLY A 22 -10.07 -18.18 -9.19
CA GLY A 22 -9.26 -18.78 -8.13
C GLY A 22 -7.74 -18.82 -8.44
N ALA A 23 -7.29 -18.17 -9.52
CA ALA A 23 -5.89 -18.21 -9.95
C ALA A 23 -4.95 -17.35 -9.11
N TYR A 24 -5.50 -16.48 -8.24
CA TYR A 24 -4.68 -15.67 -7.34
C TYR A 24 -4.41 -16.47 -6.06
N PRO A 25 -3.16 -16.53 -5.55
CA PRO A 25 -2.83 -17.31 -4.37
C PRO A 25 -3.63 -16.87 -3.13
N VAL A 26 -4.28 -17.83 -2.49
CA VAL A 26 -5.16 -17.57 -1.33
C VAL A 26 -4.38 -16.91 -0.19
N GLN A 27 -3.14 -17.36 0.05
CA GLN A 27 -2.27 -16.79 1.09
C GLN A 27 -1.97 -15.31 0.84
N SER A 28 -1.68 -14.94 -0.41
CA SER A 28 -1.44 -13.54 -0.78
C SER A 28 -2.72 -12.71 -0.66
N LEU A 29 -3.89 -13.29 -0.95
CA LEU A 29 -5.16 -12.61 -0.80
C LEU A 29 -5.51 -12.39 0.68
N ASN A 30 -5.28 -13.40 1.54
CA ASN A 30 -5.48 -13.29 2.98
C ASN A 30 -4.52 -12.27 3.60
N TYR A 31 -3.26 -12.26 3.17
CA TYR A 31 -2.31 -11.23 3.59
C TYR A 31 -2.81 -9.82 3.25
N THR A 32 -3.21 -9.61 1.99
CA THR A 32 -3.76 -8.32 1.55
C THR A 32 -5.05 -7.96 2.30
N TYR A 33 -5.92 -8.95 2.56
CA TYR A 33 -7.11 -8.73 3.38
C TYR A 33 -6.72 -8.20 4.76
N ASN A 34 -5.76 -8.83 5.43
CA ASN A 34 -5.30 -8.43 6.76
C ASN A 34 -4.69 -7.02 6.75
N GLU A 35 -3.88 -6.67 5.74
CA GLU A 35 -3.39 -5.29 5.59
C GLU A 35 -4.56 -4.29 5.47
N LEU A 36 -5.50 -4.55 4.59
CA LEU A 36 -6.63 -3.63 4.37
C LEU A 36 -7.57 -3.57 5.57
N ALA A 37 -7.84 -4.70 6.22
CA ALA A 37 -8.73 -4.76 7.38
C ALA A 37 -8.17 -4.01 8.60
N SER A 38 -6.84 -3.97 8.76
CA SER A 38 -6.19 -3.28 9.88
C SER A 38 -6.11 -1.76 9.71
N ALA A 39 -6.19 -1.26 8.48
CA ALA A 39 -6.15 0.16 8.21
C ALA A 39 -7.47 0.86 8.59
N GLU A 40 -7.38 2.08 9.08
CA GLU A 40 -8.54 2.92 9.34
C GLU A 40 -9.33 3.23 8.06
N LYS A 41 -10.56 3.71 8.26
CA LYS A 41 -11.40 4.19 7.15
C LYS A 41 -10.69 5.29 6.35
N ASP A 42 -10.91 5.29 5.04
CA ASP A 42 -10.36 6.25 4.08
C ASP A 42 -8.82 6.27 4.01
N ALA A 43 -8.14 5.22 4.48
CA ALA A 43 -6.68 5.15 4.52
C ALA A 43 -6.03 5.20 3.13
N LEU A 44 -4.83 5.81 3.10
CA LEU A 44 -3.86 5.69 2.02
C LEU A 44 -2.78 4.70 2.45
N ILE A 45 -2.55 3.65 1.68
CA ILE A 45 -1.60 2.57 2.03
C ILE A 45 -0.52 2.53 0.95
N PHE A 46 0.72 2.82 1.33
CA PHE A 46 1.89 2.74 0.45
C PHE A 46 2.55 1.37 0.58
N THR A 47 2.86 0.76 -0.55
CA THR A 47 3.54 -0.54 -0.64
C THR A 47 4.50 -0.56 -1.83
N ASP A 48 5.50 -1.44 -1.80
CA ASP A 48 6.41 -1.66 -2.95
C ASP A 48 6.12 -2.98 -3.67
N VAL A 49 5.17 -3.76 -3.18
CA VAL A 49 4.87 -5.09 -3.73
C VAL A 49 3.61 -5.10 -4.59
N ASN A 50 3.76 -5.66 -5.79
CA ASN A 50 2.68 -5.72 -6.77
C ASN A 50 1.51 -6.62 -6.31
N TRP A 51 1.78 -7.71 -5.59
CA TRP A 51 0.70 -8.59 -5.14
C TRP A 51 -0.23 -7.92 -4.13
N THR A 52 0.26 -7.05 -3.24
CA THR A 52 -0.62 -6.24 -2.39
C THR A 52 -1.55 -5.36 -3.23
N LEU A 53 -1.03 -4.72 -4.29
CA LEU A 53 -1.84 -3.92 -5.19
C LEU A 53 -2.87 -4.79 -5.93
N PHE A 54 -2.46 -5.92 -6.51
CA PHE A 54 -3.38 -6.81 -7.23
C PHE A 54 -4.39 -7.45 -6.30
N GLY A 55 -3.97 -7.93 -5.13
CA GLY A 55 -4.87 -8.44 -4.10
C GLY A 55 -5.90 -7.40 -3.67
N SER A 56 -5.49 -6.13 -3.53
CA SER A 56 -6.43 -5.05 -3.22
C SER A 56 -7.47 -4.85 -4.33
N TYR A 57 -7.09 -4.93 -5.60
CA TYR A 57 -8.04 -4.84 -6.72
C TYR A 57 -9.05 -6.00 -6.71
N LEU A 58 -8.59 -7.22 -6.40
CA LEU A 58 -9.49 -8.37 -6.29
C LEU A 58 -10.49 -8.19 -5.14
N LEU A 59 -10.03 -7.69 -3.99
CA LEU A 59 -10.90 -7.44 -2.83
C LEU A 59 -11.85 -6.27 -3.09
N GLN A 60 -11.35 -5.15 -3.62
CA GLN A 60 -12.12 -3.94 -3.82
C GLN A 60 -13.10 -4.08 -5.00
N TYR A 61 -12.61 -4.43 -6.16
CA TYR A 61 -13.41 -4.46 -7.39
C TYR A 61 -14.05 -5.82 -7.65
N GLY A 62 -13.42 -6.91 -7.22
CA GLY A 62 -13.96 -8.27 -7.35
C GLY A 62 -14.99 -8.62 -6.28
N LYS A 63 -14.71 -8.23 -5.01
CA LYS A 63 -15.56 -8.55 -3.85
C LYS A 63 -16.36 -7.36 -3.32
N GLY A 64 -16.00 -6.13 -3.67
CA GLY A 64 -16.64 -4.92 -3.12
C GLY A 64 -16.23 -4.58 -1.68
N LEU A 65 -15.11 -5.13 -1.19
CA LEU A 65 -14.59 -4.87 0.16
C LEU A 65 -13.59 -3.71 0.16
N PHE A 66 -13.49 -2.96 1.26
CA PHE A 66 -12.46 -1.93 1.47
C PHE A 66 -12.39 -0.84 0.39
N ASN A 67 -13.50 -0.49 -0.24
CA ASN A 67 -13.56 0.52 -1.32
C ASN A 67 -13.24 1.95 -0.82
N ASP A 68 -13.25 2.16 0.48
CA ASP A 68 -12.86 3.38 1.15
C ASP A 68 -11.34 3.60 1.20
N LYS A 69 -10.54 2.55 1.00
CA LYS A 69 -9.08 2.60 1.11
C LYS A 69 -8.42 2.69 -0.26
N LYS A 70 -7.23 3.28 -0.31
CA LYS A 70 -6.44 3.38 -1.54
C LYS A 70 -5.05 2.79 -1.34
N VAL A 71 -4.74 1.73 -2.09
CA VAL A 71 -3.40 1.15 -2.15
C VAL A 71 -2.61 1.81 -3.27
N ILE A 72 -1.38 2.22 -2.97
CA ILE A 72 -0.50 2.99 -3.84
C ILE A 72 0.86 2.30 -3.85
N LEU A 73 1.34 1.91 -5.04
CA LEU A 73 2.74 1.51 -5.18
C LEU A 73 3.64 2.74 -5.06
N SER A 74 4.60 2.70 -4.13
CA SER A 74 5.48 3.84 -3.85
C SER A 74 6.26 4.31 -5.08
N GLY A 75 6.68 3.38 -5.93
CA GLY A 75 7.33 3.72 -7.20
C GLY A 75 6.43 4.47 -8.19
N LEU A 76 5.11 4.31 -8.11
CA LEU A 76 4.18 4.98 -9.03
C LEU A 76 3.95 6.46 -8.73
N ILE A 77 4.34 6.94 -7.54
CA ILE A 77 4.25 8.38 -7.23
C ILE A 77 5.49 9.16 -7.68
N LEU A 78 6.53 8.49 -8.17
CA LEU A 78 7.77 9.13 -8.62
C LEU A 78 7.60 9.95 -9.91
N PRO A 79 6.95 9.44 -10.98
CA PRO A 79 6.68 10.24 -12.16
C PRO A 79 5.75 11.41 -11.84
N SER A 80 6.12 12.63 -12.27
CA SER A 80 5.36 13.84 -11.98
C SER A 80 3.89 13.75 -12.41
N PHE A 81 3.61 13.15 -13.56
CA PHE A 81 2.23 12.99 -14.04
C PHE A 81 1.36 12.12 -13.12
N SER A 82 1.96 11.07 -12.53
CA SER A 82 1.24 10.19 -11.59
C SER A 82 1.03 10.87 -10.25
N MET A 83 2.04 11.61 -9.79
CA MET A 83 1.94 12.38 -8.54
C MET A 83 0.89 13.50 -8.66
N ASN A 84 0.90 14.25 -9.78
CA ASN A 84 -0.08 15.32 -10.02
C ASN A 84 -1.50 14.78 -10.07
N ARG A 85 -1.71 13.64 -10.73
CA ARG A 85 -3.01 12.98 -10.73
C ARG A 85 -3.45 12.55 -9.33
N LEU A 86 -2.53 12.04 -8.51
CA LEU A 86 -2.83 11.65 -7.13
C LEU A 86 -3.19 12.88 -6.29
N THR A 87 -2.42 13.98 -6.40
CA THR A 87 -2.73 15.22 -5.67
C THR A 87 -4.06 15.83 -6.08
N GLU A 88 -4.39 15.81 -7.38
CA GLU A 88 -5.69 16.23 -7.90
C GLU A 88 -6.83 15.36 -7.33
N GLU A 89 -6.68 14.03 -7.35
CA GLU A 89 -7.67 13.10 -6.79
C GLU A 89 -7.88 13.29 -5.28
N LEU A 90 -6.81 13.63 -4.55
CA LEU A 90 -6.86 13.90 -3.12
C LEU A 90 -7.33 15.33 -2.79
N GLY A 91 -7.45 16.23 -3.78
CA GLY A 91 -7.79 17.62 -3.57
C GLY A 91 -6.72 18.41 -2.80
N ILE A 92 -5.45 18.02 -2.94
CA ILE A 92 -4.31 18.66 -2.26
C ILE A 92 -3.42 19.42 -3.26
N PRO A 93 -2.56 20.35 -2.80
CA PRO A 93 -1.65 21.09 -3.68
C PRO A 93 -0.72 20.17 -4.49
N GLU A 94 -0.39 20.60 -5.71
CA GLU A 94 0.58 19.92 -6.57
C GLU A 94 1.94 19.81 -5.89
N PHE A 95 2.62 18.67 -6.07
CA PHE A 95 3.98 18.45 -5.61
C PHE A 95 4.99 19.05 -6.60
N LYS A 96 5.82 20.01 -6.14
CA LYS A 96 6.79 20.74 -7.00
C LYS A 96 8.24 20.58 -6.59
N ASP A 97 8.52 19.83 -5.51
CA ASP A 97 9.86 19.69 -4.92
C ASP A 97 10.60 18.43 -5.42
N THR A 98 10.52 18.15 -6.74
CA THR A 98 11.33 17.08 -7.33
C THR A 98 12.75 17.57 -7.55
N ASP A 99 13.74 16.80 -7.05
CA ASP A 99 15.15 17.05 -7.34
C ASP A 99 15.40 16.98 -8.85
N PRO A 100 15.90 18.03 -9.50
CA PRO A 100 16.22 18.04 -10.93
C PRO A 100 17.21 16.94 -11.35
N GLU A 101 18.08 16.50 -10.45
CA GLU A 101 19.06 15.44 -10.72
C GLU A 101 18.48 14.04 -10.53
N PHE A 102 17.27 13.91 -9.92
CA PHE A 102 16.63 12.63 -9.67
C PHE A 102 16.52 11.77 -10.94
N TYR A 103 16.04 12.35 -12.04
CA TYR A 103 15.87 11.63 -13.31
C TYR A 103 17.17 11.37 -14.05
N LYS A 104 18.27 12.03 -13.65
CA LYS A 104 19.59 11.87 -14.25
C LYS A 104 20.48 10.87 -13.51
N SER A 105 20.10 10.52 -12.27
CA SER A 105 20.89 9.64 -11.42
C SER A 105 20.97 8.22 -11.95
N LYS A 106 22.20 7.70 -12.04
CA LYS A 106 22.46 6.29 -12.38
C LYS A 106 22.52 5.37 -11.15
N THR A 107 22.47 5.94 -9.94
CA THR A 107 22.49 5.19 -8.67
C THR A 107 21.15 5.37 -7.93
N PRO A 108 20.23 4.43 -8.08
CA PRO A 108 18.82 4.67 -7.81
C PRO A 108 18.44 4.72 -6.31
N THR A 109 18.99 3.83 -5.46
CA THR A 109 18.30 3.43 -4.23
C THR A 109 18.07 4.56 -3.22
N ALA A 110 19.11 5.26 -2.82
CA ALA A 110 18.97 6.33 -1.82
C ALA A 110 18.20 7.55 -2.35
N THR A 111 18.47 7.92 -3.61
CA THR A 111 17.76 9.02 -4.27
C THR A 111 16.28 8.73 -4.44
N PHE A 112 15.92 7.49 -4.82
CA PHE A 112 14.52 7.04 -4.92
C PHE A 112 13.81 7.07 -3.56
N ALA A 113 14.44 6.54 -2.53
CA ALA A 113 13.85 6.54 -1.19
C ALA A 113 13.60 7.96 -0.67
N ASN A 114 14.53 8.89 -0.88
CA ASN A 114 14.35 10.29 -0.52
C ASN A 114 13.19 10.95 -1.31
N GLU A 115 13.09 10.68 -2.59
CA GLU A 115 12.00 11.23 -3.40
C GLU A 115 10.63 10.65 -3.04
N ILE A 116 10.55 9.36 -2.68
CA ILE A 116 9.34 8.75 -2.12
C ILE A 116 8.98 9.41 -0.79
N LYS A 117 9.96 9.54 0.13
CA LYS A 117 9.77 10.23 1.41
C LYS A 117 9.15 11.62 1.24
N LYS A 118 9.76 12.49 0.42
CA LYS A 118 9.26 13.85 0.16
C LYS A 118 7.80 13.87 -0.29
N ARG A 119 7.40 12.93 -1.17
CA ARG A 119 6.04 12.83 -1.69
C ARG A 119 5.05 12.34 -0.63
N ILE A 120 5.45 11.36 0.19
CA ILE A 120 4.64 10.89 1.32
C ILE A 120 4.44 12.02 2.34
N GLU A 121 5.50 12.74 2.69
CA GLU A 121 5.44 13.89 3.61
C GLU A 121 4.57 15.03 3.06
N HIS A 122 4.65 15.29 1.75
CA HIS A 122 3.77 16.26 1.10
C HIS A 122 2.30 15.84 1.21
N ILE A 123 2.00 14.58 0.90
CA ILE A 123 0.63 14.05 1.04
C ILE A 123 0.19 14.15 2.51
N ALA A 124 1.02 13.74 3.46
CA ALA A 124 0.72 13.78 4.89
C ALA A 124 0.45 15.21 5.41
N LYS A 125 1.15 16.20 4.85
CA LYS A 125 0.98 17.61 5.22
C LYS A 125 -0.38 18.18 4.82
N TYR A 126 -0.94 17.72 3.71
CA TYR A 126 -2.11 18.37 3.12
C TYR A 126 -3.39 17.49 3.12
N THR A 127 -3.31 16.23 3.53
CA THR A 127 -4.49 15.36 3.68
C THR A 127 -4.80 15.07 5.14
N ASN A 128 -6.09 14.91 5.44
CA ASN A 128 -6.54 14.39 6.74
C ASN A 128 -6.75 12.87 6.72
N ARG A 129 -6.48 12.21 5.59
CA ARG A 129 -6.63 10.76 5.47
C ARG A 129 -5.52 10.05 6.24
N PRO A 130 -5.82 8.95 6.95
CA PRO A 130 -4.80 8.13 7.58
C PRO A 130 -3.81 7.60 6.55
N ILE A 131 -2.50 7.69 6.85
CA ILE A 131 -1.44 7.20 5.97
C ILE A 131 -0.77 6.01 6.62
N TYR A 132 -0.60 4.96 5.84
CA TYR A 132 0.08 3.74 6.23
C TYR A 132 1.17 3.36 5.24
N ILE A 133 2.23 2.79 5.77
CA ILE A 133 3.32 2.17 5.02
C ILE A 133 3.26 0.66 5.32
N SER A 134 3.16 -0.16 4.27
CA SER A 134 3.22 -1.61 4.43
C SER A 134 4.58 -2.05 4.99
N VAL A 135 4.60 -3.07 5.84
CA VAL A 135 5.87 -3.66 6.31
C VAL A 135 6.70 -4.21 5.14
N SER A 136 6.08 -4.55 4.01
CA SER A 136 6.73 -5.00 2.78
C SER A 136 7.37 -3.87 1.95
N THR A 137 7.21 -2.60 2.35
CA THR A 137 7.87 -1.46 1.70
C THR A 137 9.39 -1.49 1.92
N ASN A 138 10.13 -0.94 0.95
CA ASN A 138 11.58 -0.89 0.96
C ASN A 138 12.13 -0.30 2.27
N GLU A 139 13.11 -0.97 2.87
CA GLU A 139 13.72 -0.56 4.15
C GLU A 139 14.26 0.87 4.11
N ALA A 140 14.90 1.29 3.02
CA ALA A 140 15.44 2.63 2.91
C ALA A 140 14.36 3.73 3.03
N VAL A 141 13.14 3.48 2.55
CA VAL A 141 12.00 4.39 2.73
C VAL A 141 11.54 4.39 4.18
N LYS A 142 11.42 3.20 4.79
CA LYS A 142 11.02 3.06 6.20
C LYS A 142 12.03 3.73 7.14
N ASP A 143 13.33 3.53 6.90
CA ASP A 143 14.40 4.17 7.69
C ASP A 143 14.34 5.70 7.64
N LEU A 144 14.05 6.26 6.47
CA LEU A 144 13.91 7.71 6.30
C LEU A 144 12.67 8.30 6.97
N LEU A 145 11.66 7.48 7.23
CA LEU A 145 10.38 7.86 7.86
C LEU A 145 10.25 7.38 9.31
N LYS A 146 11.24 6.64 9.84
CA LYS A 146 11.17 5.88 11.11
C LYS A 146 10.66 6.67 12.31
N ASP A 147 11.02 7.96 12.41
CA ASP A 147 10.63 8.81 13.53
C ASP A 147 9.13 9.14 13.54
N HIS A 148 8.44 8.81 12.44
CA HIS A 148 7.00 9.01 12.24
C HIS A 148 6.23 7.71 12.01
N LEU A 149 6.89 6.54 12.03
CA LEU A 149 6.25 5.26 11.77
C LEU A 149 6.00 4.48 13.06
N TYR A 150 4.76 4.08 13.27
CA TYR A 150 4.29 3.30 14.41
C TYR A 150 3.68 2.00 13.91
N THR A 151 4.30 0.86 14.26
CA THR A 151 3.86 -0.46 13.82
C THR A 151 2.51 -0.84 14.42
N GLU A 152 1.54 -1.19 13.58
CA GLU A 152 0.22 -1.69 13.96
C GLU A 152 -0.01 -3.15 13.51
N GLY A 153 1.04 -3.88 13.20
CA GLY A 153 1.05 -5.24 12.67
C GLY A 153 1.63 -5.29 11.27
N LEU A 154 0.83 -5.61 10.25
CA LEU A 154 1.27 -5.64 8.84
C LEU A 154 1.41 -4.25 8.22
N LEU A 155 0.93 -3.23 8.88
CA LEU A 155 1.04 -1.84 8.48
C LEU A 155 1.74 -1.02 9.55
N MET A 156 2.45 0.02 9.13
CA MET A 156 3.01 1.06 9.98
C MET A 156 2.26 2.36 9.70
N ARG A 157 1.63 2.93 10.73
CA ARG A 157 0.95 4.20 10.61
C ARG A 157 1.95 5.34 10.60
N TYR A 158 1.81 6.26 9.65
CA TYR A 158 2.52 7.54 9.67
C TYR A 158 1.80 8.50 10.62
N SER A 159 2.51 8.98 11.65
CA SER A 159 1.98 9.94 12.61
C SER A 159 3.02 10.99 12.99
N ALA A 160 2.61 12.26 13.00
CA ALA A 160 3.44 13.36 13.47
C ALA A 160 3.60 13.39 15.00
N LYS A 161 2.78 12.65 15.73
CA LYS A 161 2.77 12.59 17.19
C LYS A 161 2.80 11.14 17.66
N PRO A 162 3.56 10.84 18.73
CA PRO A 162 3.50 9.53 19.37
C PRO A 162 2.10 9.20 19.87
N TYR A 163 1.72 7.92 19.78
CA TYR A 163 0.49 7.37 20.35
C TYR A 163 0.69 5.91 20.77
N ASP A 164 -0.26 5.35 21.48
CA ASP A 164 -0.23 3.94 21.92
C ASP A 164 -0.62 3.02 20.78
N ASN A 165 0.38 2.61 20.00
CA ASN A 165 0.21 1.67 18.89
C ASN A 165 0.09 0.21 19.35
N LEU A 166 0.52 -0.13 20.59
CA LEU A 166 0.47 -1.51 21.09
C LEU A 166 -0.97 -2.00 21.25
N ALA A 167 -1.87 -1.14 21.73
CA ALA A 167 -3.28 -1.48 21.83
C ALA A 167 -3.90 -1.77 20.45
N VAL A 168 -3.54 -0.97 19.44
CA VAL A 168 -3.99 -1.18 18.05
C VAL A 168 -3.42 -2.47 17.48
N MET A 169 -2.13 -2.71 17.64
CA MET A 169 -1.47 -3.93 17.18
C MET A 169 -2.12 -5.18 17.81
N ARG A 170 -2.34 -5.18 19.14
CA ARG A 170 -3.01 -6.28 19.82
C ARG A 170 -4.40 -6.54 19.25
N ARG A 171 -5.23 -5.50 19.10
CA ARG A 171 -6.56 -5.62 18.49
C ARG A 171 -6.48 -6.24 17.11
N ASN A 172 -5.51 -5.84 16.27
CA ASN A 172 -5.36 -6.37 14.92
C ASN A 172 -5.07 -7.86 14.93
N TYR A 173 -4.17 -8.35 15.79
CA TYR A 173 -3.86 -9.77 15.90
C TYR A 173 -4.98 -10.60 16.55
N GLU A 174 -5.67 -10.06 17.57
CA GLU A 174 -6.70 -10.78 18.31
C GLU A 174 -8.06 -10.81 17.61
N ASN A 175 -8.40 -9.74 16.84
CA ASN A 175 -9.78 -9.55 16.38
C ASN A 175 -9.93 -9.22 14.88
N THR A 176 -8.86 -8.83 14.19
CA THR A 176 -8.97 -8.32 12.82
C THR A 176 -8.39 -9.27 11.77
N TYR A 177 -7.23 -9.85 12.07
CA TYR A 177 -6.51 -10.69 11.12
C TYR A 177 -7.16 -12.06 10.95
N LEU A 178 -7.24 -12.51 9.70
CA LEU A 178 -7.53 -13.91 9.36
C LEU A 178 -6.24 -14.70 9.55
N LEU A 179 -6.16 -15.45 10.63
CA LEU A 179 -4.96 -16.22 11.00
C LEU A 179 -5.17 -17.74 10.87
N ASP A 180 -6.37 -18.18 10.49
CA ASP A 180 -6.73 -19.61 10.44
C ASP A 180 -5.77 -20.40 9.54
N TYR A 181 -5.32 -19.82 8.43
CA TYR A 181 -4.36 -20.44 7.53
C TYR A 181 -2.98 -20.69 8.13
N LEU A 182 -2.62 -20.04 9.26
CA LEU A 182 -1.37 -20.29 9.96
C LEU A 182 -1.42 -21.58 10.79
N TYR A 183 -2.62 -22.09 11.08
CA TYR A 183 -2.81 -23.34 11.80
C TYR A 183 -2.96 -24.55 10.87
N GLU A 184 -3.13 -24.31 9.56
CA GLU A 184 -3.13 -25.36 8.57
C GLU A 184 -1.71 -25.85 8.33
N SER A 185 -1.54 -27.17 8.16
CA SER A 185 -0.25 -27.75 7.87
C SER A 185 0.32 -27.16 6.57
N PHE A 186 1.61 -26.81 6.58
CA PHE A 186 2.32 -26.39 5.38
C PHE A 186 2.21 -27.51 4.34
N TYR A 187 1.60 -27.21 3.20
CA TYR A 187 1.63 -28.10 2.03
C TYR A 187 2.96 -27.85 1.30
N PRO A 188 3.84 -28.88 1.18
CA PRO A 188 5.13 -28.74 0.48
C PRO A 188 5.00 -28.22 -0.94
N GLU A 189 3.86 -28.44 -1.59
CA GLU A 189 3.54 -28.02 -2.96
C GLU A 189 3.46 -26.50 -3.11
N THR A 190 3.23 -25.75 -2.03
CA THR A 190 3.18 -24.28 -2.07
C THR A 190 4.57 -23.61 -1.98
N LEU A 191 5.61 -24.37 -1.57
CA LEU A 191 6.97 -23.86 -1.44
C LEU A 191 7.80 -24.00 -2.73
N THR A 192 7.33 -24.79 -3.70
CA THR A 192 8.07 -25.05 -4.95
C THR A 192 7.84 -23.98 -6.03
N ASN A 193 6.98 -22.99 -5.80
CA ASN A 193 6.63 -21.94 -6.77
C ASN A 193 6.96 -20.52 -6.28
N VAL A 194 7.94 -20.39 -5.37
CA VAL A 194 8.47 -19.08 -4.93
C VAL A 194 9.84 -18.84 -5.54
#